data_ec60922070d6b91557fc448387c90800
#
_entry.id   ec60922070d6b91557fc448387c90800
#
_cell.length_a   1.000
_cell.length_b   1.000
_cell.length_c   1.000
_cell.angle_alpha   90.00
_cell.angle_beta   90.00
_cell.angle_gamma   90.00
#
_symmetry.space_group_name_H-M   'P 1'
#
loop_
_entity.id
_entity.type
_entity.pdbx_description
1 polymer ?
#
loop_
_entity_poly.entity_id
_entity_poly.type
_entity_poly.pdbx_seq_one_letter_code
_entity_poly.pdbx_strand_id
1 'polypeptide(L)'
;IALMLPLSGNLASSGKAVREGFMAAYYQSLQRGYEVPRISIIDTNSAGSLELAYGDALALEAEWVVGPLDKKQVNELAKLQRLPLPTLALNYSDHEAMAKQPDDLFQYGLSAEDEARLIAERAYTQGHRRVLALAPDNSWGKRIYSVFEQHWLSLGGSVAGQQFYKQRKDYNPDIKALLNVDDSQKRYSVIRRLMRESMEFEPRRRQDADWVFLLALPKQGRQIRPMFDFNFAGDLPIYSTSHIFSGKSNRKKDVDLNGIQFTDLPWLLEKSALKQEIEKNHPRAKGGYARLYAMGVDAFRLYPRLKQLSALPHSKIFGVTGDLSMDTEGKIHREMPFAIFNRGRPVAINLDKE
;
A
#
# COMPACT_ATOMS: atom_id res chain seq x y z
N ILE A 1 -14.56 23.84 -6.40
CA ILE A 1 -13.43 23.04 -5.88
C ILE A 1 -12.17 23.37 -6.65
N ALA A 2 -11.06 23.61 -5.96
CA ALA A 2 -9.73 23.66 -6.56
C ALA A 2 -9.07 22.28 -6.49
N LEU A 3 -8.81 21.66 -7.63
CA LEU A 3 -8.06 20.42 -7.75
C LEU A 3 -6.57 20.77 -7.95
N MET A 4 -5.81 20.72 -6.86
CA MET A 4 -4.40 21.11 -6.79
C MET A 4 -3.49 19.89 -6.95
N LEU A 5 -2.89 19.72 -8.11
CA LEU A 5 -2.08 18.54 -8.45
C LEU A 5 -0.78 18.93 -9.16
N PRO A 6 0.30 18.15 -9.01
CA PRO A 6 1.52 18.33 -9.79
C PRO A 6 1.28 17.83 -11.23
N LEU A 7 0.97 18.74 -12.17
CA LEU A 7 0.69 18.39 -13.57
C LEU A 7 1.92 18.58 -14.47
N SER A 8 2.99 19.15 -13.93
CA SER A 8 4.31 19.31 -14.51
C SER A 8 5.39 18.68 -13.62
N GLY A 9 6.64 18.60 -14.09
CA GLY A 9 7.77 18.06 -13.34
C GLY A 9 7.72 16.54 -13.10
N ASN A 10 8.45 16.08 -12.08
CA ASN A 10 8.67 14.64 -11.81
C ASN A 10 7.40 13.85 -11.46
N LEU A 11 6.44 14.48 -10.82
CA LEU A 11 5.18 13.86 -10.40
C LEU A 11 4.04 14.06 -11.41
N ALA A 12 4.32 14.67 -12.57
CA ALA A 12 3.29 14.99 -13.58
C ALA A 12 2.44 13.78 -14.00
N SER A 13 3.08 12.62 -14.20
CA SER A 13 2.34 11.40 -14.57
C SER A 13 1.41 10.92 -13.46
N SER A 14 1.83 11.05 -12.20
CA SER A 14 1.02 10.72 -11.03
C SER A 14 -0.14 11.70 -10.85
N GLY A 15 0.14 13.00 -10.92
CA GLY A 15 -0.89 14.04 -10.83
C GLY A 15 -1.95 13.91 -11.94
N LYS A 16 -1.52 13.63 -13.17
CA LYS A 16 -2.43 13.38 -14.31
C LYS A 16 -3.32 12.14 -14.07
N ALA A 17 -2.77 11.06 -13.54
CA ALA A 17 -3.54 9.85 -13.23
C ALA A 17 -4.63 10.12 -12.18
N VAL A 18 -4.29 10.85 -11.11
CA VAL A 18 -5.25 11.25 -10.08
C VAL A 18 -6.32 12.18 -10.68
N ARG A 19 -5.91 13.18 -11.47
CA ARG A 19 -6.85 14.10 -12.15
C ARG A 19 -7.83 13.35 -13.03
N GLU A 20 -7.35 12.44 -13.86
CA GLU A 20 -8.19 11.67 -14.79
C GLU A 20 -9.17 10.77 -14.03
N GLY A 21 -8.74 10.12 -12.93
CA GLY A 21 -9.63 9.36 -12.06
C GLY A 21 -10.70 10.23 -11.39
N PHE A 22 -10.31 11.39 -10.87
CA PHE A 22 -11.20 12.38 -10.26
C PHE A 22 -12.25 12.88 -11.26
N MET A 23 -11.81 13.28 -12.46
CA MET A 23 -12.71 13.77 -13.50
C MET A 23 -13.63 12.67 -14.05
N ALA A 24 -13.17 11.41 -14.10
CA ALA A 24 -14.05 10.31 -14.51
C ALA A 24 -15.21 10.10 -13.51
N ALA A 25 -14.96 10.19 -12.22
CA ALA A 25 -16.01 10.15 -11.20
C ALA A 25 -16.95 11.37 -11.27
N TYR A 26 -16.40 12.55 -11.55
CA TYR A 26 -17.16 13.77 -11.80
C TYR A 26 -18.13 13.58 -12.97
N TYR A 27 -17.64 13.17 -14.14
CA TYR A 27 -18.48 12.97 -15.33
C TYR A 27 -19.49 11.85 -15.13
N GLN A 28 -19.14 10.78 -14.42
CA GLN A 28 -20.09 9.73 -14.07
C GLN A 28 -21.24 10.27 -13.21
N SER A 29 -20.95 11.16 -12.25
CA SER A 29 -21.97 11.80 -11.40
C SER A 29 -22.87 12.73 -12.23
N LEU A 30 -22.28 13.51 -13.12
CA LEU A 30 -23.03 14.37 -14.03
C LEU A 30 -23.96 13.59 -14.96
N GLN A 31 -23.49 12.49 -15.55
CA GLN A 31 -24.29 11.59 -16.39
C GLN A 31 -25.48 10.95 -15.64
N ARG A 32 -25.34 10.76 -14.33
CA ARG A 32 -26.40 10.24 -13.45
C ARG A 32 -27.40 11.31 -13.00
N GLY A 33 -27.21 12.56 -13.43
CA GLY A 33 -28.08 13.68 -13.08
C GLY A 33 -27.84 14.25 -11.68
N TYR A 34 -26.70 13.94 -11.03
CA TYR A 34 -26.34 14.56 -9.76
C TYR A 34 -25.82 15.97 -10.01
N GLU A 35 -26.11 16.87 -9.06
CA GLU A 35 -25.46 18.16 -9.01
C GLU A 35 -23.97 17.98 -8.72
N VAL A 36 -23.11 18.62 -9.51
CA VAL A 36 -21.67 18.56 -9.37
C VAL A 36 -21.09 19.97 -9.25
N PRO A 37 -20.06 20.18 -8.43
CA PRO A 37 -19.46 21.49 -8.26
C PRO A 37 -18.65 21.90 -9.50
N ARG A 38 -18.41 23.20 -9.63
CA ARG A 38 -17.38 23.70 -10.57
C ARG A 38 -16.00 23.22 -10.13
N ILE A 39 -15.20 22.71 -11.07
CA ILE A 39 -13.83 22.26 -10.81
C ILE A 39 -12.84 23.20 -11.48
N SER A 40 -11.93 23.77 -10.70
CA SER A 40 -10.79 24.55 -11.16
C SER A 40 -9.51 23.72 -10.95
N ILE A 41 -8.70 23.54 -11.99
CA ILE A 41 -7.50 22.72 -11.95
C ILE A 41 -6.29 23.64 -11.81
N ILE A 42 -5.46 23.41 -10.78
CA ILE A 42 -4.27 24.19 -10.47
C ILE A 42 -3.06 23.25 -10.49
N ASP A 43 -2.04 23.59 -11.28
CA ASP A 43 -0.76 22.87 -11.27
C ASP A 43 0.13 23.41 -10.15
N THR A 44 0.31 22.62 -9.10
CA THR A 44 1.10 22.99 -7.92
C THR A 44 2.58 23.27 -8.21
N ASN A 45 3.12 22.72 -9.30
CA ASN A 45 4.52 23.00 -9.67
C ASN A 45 4.65 24.30 -10.47
N SER A 46 3.64 24.69 -11.26
CA SER A 46 3.64 25.92 -12.03
C SER A 46 3.34 27.16 -11.19
N ALA A 47 2.62 26.99 -10.08
CA ALA A 47 2.27 28.10 -9.17
C ALA A 47 3.50 28.67 -8.43
N GLY A 48 4.62 27.95 -8.41
CA GLY A 48 5.87 28.41 -7.78
C GLY A 48 5.93 28.13 -6.27
N SER A 49 4.84 28.28 -5.53
CA SER A 49 4.72 27.92 -4.11
C SER A 49 3.31 27.43 -3.79
N LEU A 50 3.19 26.75 -2.66
CA LEU A 50 1.90 26.29 -2.14
C LEU A 50 0.99 27.45 -1.77
N GLU A 51 1.55 28.54 -1.23
CA GLU A 51 0.83 29.76 -0.87
C GLU A 51 0.22 30.44 -2.10
N LEU A 52 0.98 30.53 -3.21
CA LEU A 52 0.47 31.08 -4.47
C LEU A 52 -0.63 30.18 -5.05
N ALA A 53 -0.50 28.88 -4.98
CA ALA A 53 -1.54 27.94 -5.42
C ALA A 53 -2.85 28.11 -4.64
N TYR A 54 -2.78 28.38 -3.32
CA TYR A 54 -3.95 28.73 -2.53
C TYR A 54 -4.51 30.12 -2.89
N GLY A 55 -3.64 31.08 -3.20
CA GLY A 55 -4.05 32.39 -3.73
C GLY A 55 -4.86 32.25 -5.03
N ASP A 56 -4.39 31.42 -5.96
CA ASP A 56 -5.13 31.09 -7.19
C ASP A 56 -6.47 30.41 -6.89
N ALA A 57 -6.51 29.48 -5.94
CA ALA A 57 -7.74 28.81 -5.53
C ALA A 57 -8.78 29.80 -4.98
N LEU A 58 -8.35 30.75 -4.14
CA LEU A 58 -9.21 31.80 -3.59
C LEU A 58 -9.69 32.76 -4.69
N ALA A 59 -8.82 33.14 -5.63
CA ALA A 59 -9.19 34.01 -6.76
C ALA A 59 -10.20 33.32 -7.70
N LEU A 60 -10.23 31.99 -7.74
CA LEU A 60 -11.21 31.20 -8.48
C LEU A 60 -12.47 30.87 -7.67
N GLU A 61 -12.65 31.49 -6.52
CA GLU A 61 -13.80 31.32 -5.61
C GLU A 61 -13.99 29.85 -5.18
N ALA A 62 -12.89 29.11 -4.96
CA ALA A 62 -12.97 27.74 -4.48
C ALA A 62 -13.39 27.73 -3.00
N GLU A 63 -14.27 26.80 -2.64
CA GLU A 63 -14.69 26.54 -1.25
C GLU A 63 -13.93 25.36 -0.63
N TRP A 64 -13.34 24.51 -1.47
CA TRP A 64 -12.59 23.32 -1.10
C TRP A 64 -11.36 23.15 -1.96
N VAL A 65 -10.31 22.61 -1.35
CA VAL A 65 -9.11 22.13 -2.05
C VAL A 65 -9.04 20.60 -1.99
N VAL A 66 -8.79 19.98 -3.13
CA VAL A 66 -8.41 18.54 -3.23
C VAL A 66 -6.99 18.47 -3.78
N GLY A 67 -6.09 17.94 -3.00
CA GLY A 67 -4.63 18.04 -3.16
C GLY A 67 -4.02 18.80 -1.98
N PRO A 68 -2.70 19.00 -1.95
CA PRO A 68 -1.72 18.53 -2.92
C PRO A 68 -1.44 17.02 -2.81
N LEU A 69 -0.76 16.49 -3.84
CA LEU A 69 -0.30 15.09 -3.89
C LEU A 69 1.14 14.94 -3.36
N ASP A 70 1.96 15.97 -3.49
CA ASP A 70 3.36 15.94 -3.05
C ASP A 70 3.44 15.94 -1.53
N LYS A 71 4.14 14.94 -0.98
CA LYS A 71 4.31 14.76 0.46
C LYS A 71 4.98 15.96 1.15
N LYS A 72 5.90 16.65 0.46
CA LYS A 72 6.55 17.84 1.02
C LYS A 72 5.53 18.95 1.23
N GLN A 73 4.66 19.18 0.25
CA GLN A 73 3.58 20.18 0.35
C GLN A 73 2.56 19.81 1.43
N VAL A 74 2.24 18.52 1.59
CA VAL A 74 1.38 18.06 2.69
C VAL A 74 2.03 18.29 4.06
N ASN A 75 3.34 18.05 4.18
CA ASN A 75 4.10 18.37 5.39
C ASN A 75 4.12 19.89 5.70
N GLU A 76 4.12 20.73 4.68
CA GLU A 76 3.99 22.20 4.86
C GLU A 76 2.62 22.56 5.39
N LEU A 77 1.53 22.00 4.82
CA LEU A 77 0.17 22.23 5.30
C LEU A 77 -0.03 21.81 6.75
N ALA A 78 0.49 20.64 7.13
CA ALA A 78 0.34 20.11 8.47
C ALA A 78 1.01 20.97 9.57
N LYS A 79 1.94 21.86 9.21
CA LYS A 79 2.60 22.80 10.13
C LYS A 79 1.86 24.13 10.31
N LEU A 80 0.90 24.41 9.47
CA LEU A 80 0.13 25.65 9.56
C LEU A 80 -0.83 25.60 10.76
N GLN A 81 -1.09 26.75 11.37
CA GLN A 81 -2.09 26.84 12.44
C GLN A 81 -3.53 26.78 11.89
N ARG A 82 -3.73 27.31 10.68
CA ARG A 82 -5.01 27.38 9.99
C ARG A 82 -4.80 27.33 8.48
N LEU A 83 -5.70 26.64 7.80
CA LEU A 83 -5.74 26.63 6.33
C LEU A 83 -6.63 27.75 5.78
N PRO A 84 -6.30 28.32 4.61
CA PRO A 84 -7.17 29.28 3.93
C PRO A 84 -8.52 28.67 3.51
N LEU A 85 -8.52 27.40 3.14
CA LEU A 85 -9.68 26.61 2.70
C LEU A 85 -9.60 25.19 3.27
N PRO A 86 -10.75 24.54 3.57
CA PRO A 86 -10.79 23.13 3.90
C PRO A 86 -10.12 22.30 2.80
N THR A 87 -9.24 21.40 3.20
CA THR A 87 -8.34 20.70 2.26
C THR A 87 -8.34 19.21 2.47
N LEU A 88 -8.59 18.44 1.40
CA LEU A 88 -8.33 17.03 1.31
C LEU A 88 -6.95 16.82 0.66
N ALA A 89 -5.90 16.73 1.45
CA ALA A 89 -4.56 16.39 0.98
C ALA A 89 -4.52 14.94 0.49
N LEU A 90 -3.83 14.71 -0.63
CA LEU A 90 -3.75 13.39 -1.28
C LEU A 90 -2.48 12.63 -0.92
N ASN A 91 -2.03 12.81 0.30
CA ASN A 91 -0.92 12.10 0.94
C ASN A 91 -1.01 12.29 2.46
N TYR A 92 -0.17 11.57 3.19
CA TYR A 92 -0.04 11.73 4.64
C TYR A 92 1.22 12.54 4.98
N SER A 93 1.08 13.43 5.96
CA SER A 93 2.23 14.12 6.55
C SER A 93 3.06 13.17 7.42
N ASP A 94 4.36 13.50 7.58
CA ASP A 94 5.24 12.87 8.56
C ASP A 94 5.12 13.54 9.95
N HIS A 95 4.10 14.37 10.15
CA HIS A 95 3.91 15.11 11.39
C HIS A 95 3.66 14.15 12.54
N GLU A 96 4.42 14.27 13.62
CA GLU A 96 4.26 13.43 14.81
C GLU A 96 2.88 13.68 15.43
N ALA A 97 2.25 12.62 15.92
CA ALA A 97 0.89 12.63 16.49
C ALA A 97 0.67 13.61 17.67
N MET A 98 1.75 14.25 18.18
CA MET A 98 1.68 15.22 19.29
C MET A 98 1.53 16.67 18.84
N ALA A 99 1.72 17.01 17.58
CA ALA A 99 1.58 18.37 17.11
C ALA A 99 0.19 18.57 16.49
N LYS A 100 -0.56 19.51 17.01
CA LYS A 100 -1.90 19.84 16.51
C LYS A 100 -1.81 20.31 15.06
N GLN A 101 -2.39 19.54 14.14
CA GLN A 101 -2.56 19.95 12.75
C GLN A 101 -3.82 20.84 12.61
N PRO A 102 -3.97 21.56 11.48
CA PRO A 102 -5.17 22.36 11.21
C PRO A 102 -6.45 21.49 11.23
N ASP A 103 -7.50 21.99 11.87
CA ASP A 103 -8.77 21.27 12.02
C ASP A 103 -9.45 20.94 10.66
N ASP A 104 -9.20 21.77 9.63
CA ASP A 104 -9.76 21.61 8.28
C ASP A 104 -8.78 20.86 7.30
N LEU A 105 -7.75 20.20 7.81
CA LEU A 105 -6.84 19.35 7.04
C LEU A 105 -7.27 17.90 7.14
N PHE A 106 -7.78 17.38 6.05
CA PHE A 106 -8.04 15.95 5.87
C PHE A 106 -6.93 15.31 5.03
N GLN A 107 -6.49 14.11 5.39
CA GLN A 107 -5.40 13.44 4.71
C GLN A 107 -5.86 12.09 4.18
N TYR A 108 -5.65 11.85 2.89
CA TYR A 108 -6.01 10.63 2.21
C TYR A 108 -4.88 10.19 1.28
N GLY A 109 -4.43 8.95 1.39
CA GLY A 109 -3.30 8.47 0.61
C GLY A 109 -3.28 6.96 0.41
N LEU A 110 -2.32 6.50 -0.39
CA LEU A 110 -2.04 5.08 -0.60
C LEU A 110 -0.88 4.67 0.32
N SER A 111 -1.18 4.48 1.60
CA SER A 111 -0.17 4.17 2.62
C SER A 111 0.23 2.69 2.57
N ALA A 112 1.52 2.43 2.38
CA ALA A 112 2.09 1.10 2.54
C ALA A 112 2.19 0.68 4.01
N GLU A 113 2.24 1.66 4.91
CA GLU A 113 2.21 1.47 6.36
C GLU A 113 0.86 0.90 6.82
N ASP A 114 -0.26 1.40 6.27
CA ASP A 114 -1.59 0.86 6.57
C ASP A 114 -1.74 -0.56 6.04
N GLU A 115 -1.21 -0.82 4.84
CA GLU A 115 -1.17 -2.18 4.29
C GLU A 115 -0.40 -3.15 5.19
N ALA A 116 0.72 -2.71 5.76
CA ALA A 116 1.53 -3.52 6.67
C ALA A 116 0.78 -3.85 7.98
N ARG A 117 -0.01 -2.89 8.52
CA ARG A 117 -0.89 -3.13 9.68
C ARG A 117 -1.99 -4.13 9.36
N LEU A 118 -2.68 -3.96 8.22
CA LEU A 118 -3.73 -4.89 7.77
C LEU A 118 -3.21 -6.33 7.62
N ILE A 119 -1.98 -6.49 7.11
CA ILE A 119 -1.35 -7.81 6.98
C ILE A 119 -1.08 -8.42 8.36
N ALA A 120 -0.58 -7.63 9.32
CA ALA A 120 -0.34 -8.10 10.68
C ALA A 120 -1.65 -8.55 11.35
N GLU A 121 -2.71 -7.76 11.23
CA GLU A 121 -4.05 -8.08 11.75
C GLU A 121 -4.62 -9.36 11.12
N ARG A 122 -4.52 -9.48 9.78
CA ARG A 122 -4.97 -10.67 9.06
C ARG A 122 -4.22 -11.92 9.52
N ALA A 123 -2.89 -11.87 9.58
CA ALA A 123 -2.09 -13.00 10.02
C ALA A 123 -2.41 -13.39 11.48
N TYR A 124 -2.58 -12.39 12.36
CA TYR A 124 -2.93 -12.63 13.75
C TYR A 124 -4.31 -13.29 13.91
N THR A 125 -5.31 -12.81 13.14
CA THR A 125 -6.67 -13.36 13.12
C THR A 125 -6.69 -14.81 12.62
N GLN A 126 -5.80 -15.15 11.68
CA GLN A 126 -5.65 -16.52 11.19
C GLN A 126 -4.85 -17.45 12.14
N GLY A 127 -4.48 -16.97 13.30
CA GLY A 127 -3.83 -17.77 14.33
C GLY A 127 -2.30 -17.77 14.28
N HIS A 128 -1.69 -17.03 13.35
CA HIS A 128 -0.24 -16.90 13.30
C HIS A 128 0.30 -16.08 14.48
N ARG A 129 1.49 -16.44 14.97
CA ARG A 129 2.10 -15.78 16.14
C ARG A 129 3.58 -15.46 15.99
N ARG A 130 4.30 -16.15 15.11
CA ARG A 130 5.77 -16.05 15.00
C ARG A 130 6.19 -15.82 13.54
N VAL A 131 6.51 -14.57 13.23
CA VAL A 131 6.80 -14.12 11.87
C VAL A 131 8.28 -14.21 11.52
N LEU A 132 8.57 -14.56 10.26
CA LEU A 132 9.80 -14.23 9.58
C LEU A 132 9.56 -13.02 8.68
N ALA A 133 10.36 -11.98 8.80
CA ALA A 133 10.21 -10.78 8.00
C ALA A 133 11.35 -10.65 6.97
N LEU A 134 10.98 -10.41 5.71
CA LEU A 134 11.91 -10.18 4.61
C LEU A 134 11.54 -8.88 3.88
N ALA A 135 12.41 -7.86 3.97
CA ALA A 135 12.17 -6.54 3.41
C ALA A 135 13.42 -6.00 2.66
N PRO A 136 13.29 -5.04 1.75
CA PRO A 136 14.44 -4.45 1.07
C PRO A 136 15.30 -3.60 2.01
N ASP A 137 16.64 -3.69 1.87
CA ASP A 137 17.61 -2.89 2.61
C ASP A 137 17.71 -1.47 2.07
N ASN A 138 16.66 -0.69 2.27
CA ASN A 138 16.60 0.74 1.97
C ASN A 138 15.67 1.46 2.98
N SER A 139 15.62 2.79 2.90
CA SER A 139 14.80 3.60 3.83
C SER A 139 13.31 3.24 3.78
N TRP A 140 12.77 2.95 2.60
CA TRP A 140 11.39 2.55 2.42
C TRP A 140 11.10 1.20 3.09
N GLY A 141 11.94 0.18 2.83
CA GLY A 141 11.76 -1.16 3.41
C GLY A 141 11.86 -1.16 4.94
N LYS A 142 12.84 -0.44 5.48
CA LYS A 142 13.04 -0.31 6.94
C LYS A 142 11.88 0.40 7.61
N ARG A 143 11.35 1.47 7.00
CA ARG A 143 10.19 2.20 7.53
C ARG A 143 8.94 1.33 7.58
N ILE A 144 8.61 0.63 6.49
CA ILE A 144 7.43 -0.24 6.44
C ILE A 144 7.58 -1.40 7.43
N TYR A 145 8.77 -2.02 7.48
CA TYR A 145 9.04 -3.07 8.44
C TYR A 145 8.88 -2.59 9.89
N SER A 146 9.40 -1.41 10.23
CA SER A 146 9.27 -0.86 11.59
C SER A 146 7.80 -0.68 12.00
N VAL A 147 6.96 -0.17 11.10
CA VAL A 147 5.52 -0.03 11.37
C VAL A 147 4.84 -1.40 11.49
N PHE A 148 5.19 -2.34 10.62
CA PHE A 148 4.72 -3.72 10.70
C PHE A 148 5.09 -4.37 12.03
N GLU A 149 6.37 -4.32 12.42
CA GLU A 149 6.91 -4.92 13.64
C GLU A 149 6.22 -4.36 14.88
N GLN A 150 6.13 -3.03 14.97
CA GLN A 150 5.51 -2.35 16.09
C GLN A 150 4.04 -2.76 16.27
N HIS A 151 3.30 -2.82 15.16
CA HIS A 151 1.90 -3.24 15.18
C HIS A 151 1.76 -4.73 15.47
N TRP A 152 2.61 -5.59 14.88
CA TRP A 152 2.62 -7.04 15.12
C TRP A 152 2.87 -7.37 16.60
N LEU A 153 3.84 -6.70 17.23
CA LEU A 153 4.13 -6.86 18.64
C LEU A 153 2.97 -6.37 19.53
N SER A 154 2.30 -5.28 19.17
CA SER A 154 1.14 -4.77 19.90
C SER A 154 -0.06 -5.73 19.89
N LEU A 155 -0.21 -6.54 18.85
CA LEU A 155 -1.20 -7.62 18.77
C LEU A 155 -0.84 -8.84 19.63
N GLY A 156 0.40 -8.93 20.14
CA GLY A 156 0.90 -10.09 20.88
C GLY A 156 1.64 -11.11 20.02
N GLY A 157 1.98 -10.76 18.79
CA GLY A 157 2.86 -11.54 17.92
C GLY A 157 4.33 -11.43 18.34
N SER A 158 5.19 -12.27 17.76
CA SER A 158 6.65 -12.21 17.95
C SER A 158 7.37 -12.30 16.61
N VAL A 159 8.57 -11.72 16.53
CA VAL A 159 9.44 -11.80 15.36
C VAL A 159 10.48 -12.89 15.59
N ALA A 160 10.33 -14.02 14.92
CA ALA A 160 11.26 -15.14 14.98
C ALA A 160 12.58 -14.83 14.23
N GLY A 161 12.53 -14.01 13.21
CA GLY A 161 13.70 -13.53 12.48
C GLY A 161 13.37 -12.46 11.46
N GLN A 162 14.36 -11.63 11.17
CA GLN A 162 14.25 -10.58 10.16
C GLN A 162 15.48 -10.57 9.27
N GLN A 163 15.30 -10.25 7.99
CA GLN A 163 16.36 -10.10 7.03
C GLN A 163 16.04 -8.94 6.07
N PHE A 164 17.04 -8.06 5.88
CA PHE A 164 16.97 -7.01 4.87
C PHE A 164 17.79 -7.42 3.64
N TYR A 165 17.12 -7.59 2.51
CA TYR A 165 17.77 -7.98 1.27
C TYR A 165 18.18 -6.77 0.43
N LYS A 166 19.35 -6.87 -0.23
CA LYS A 166 19.79 -5.90 -1.25
C LYS A 166 19.33 -6.36 -2.62
N GLN A 167 19.04 -5.41 -3.51
CA GLN A 167 18.71 -5.74 -4.89
C GLN A 167 19.91 -6.42 -5.56
N ARG A 168 19.75 -7.67 -5.94
CA ARG A 168 20.77 -8.48 -6.57
C ARG A 168 20.17 -9.57 -7.48
N LYS A 169 21.01 -10.37 -8.13
CA LYS A 169 20.55 -11.47 -9.03
C LYS A 169 20.09 -12.70 -8.26
N ASP A 170 20.62 -12.93 -7.07
CA ASP A 170 20.33 -14.11 -6.25
C ASP A 170 19.98 -13.70 -4.82
N TYR A 171 18.79 -14.05 -4.38
CA TYR A 171 18.26 -13.80 -3.01
C TYR A 171 18.44 -15.02 -2.08
N ASN A 172 18.95 -16.16 -2.60
CA ASN A 172 19.08 -17.39 -1.82
C ASN A 172 19.89 -17.22 -0.53
N PRO A 173 21.01 -16.46 -0.50
CA PRO A 173 21.74 -16.23 0.76
C PRO A 173 20.91 -15.54 1.84
N ASP A 174 20.07 -14.57 1.48
CA ASP A 174 19.21 -13.89 2.45
C ASP A 174 18.15 -14.83 3.03
N ILE A 175 17.58 -15.69 2.17
CA ILE A 175 16.56 -16.66 2.56
C ILE A 175 17.17 -17.77 3.43
N LYS A 176 18.34 -18.29 3.08
CA LYS A 176 19.06 -19.25 3.93
C LYS A 176 19.38 -18.69 5.30
N ALA A 177 19.82 -17.44 5.38
CA ALA A 177 20.09 -16.76 6.63
C ALA A 177 18.80 -16.62 7.47
N LEU A 178 17.69 -16.16 6.85
CA LEU A 178 16.39 -16.01 7.51
C LEU A 178 15.85 -17.35 8.05
N LEU A 179 16.03 -18.42 7.27
CA LEU A 179 15.56 -19.77 7.59
C LEU A 179 16.54 -20.59 8.46
N ASN A 180 17.71 -20.05 8.81
CA ASN A 180 18.80 -20.72 9.54
C ASN A 180 19.25 -22.06 8.88
N VAL A 181 19.16 -22.17 7.56
CA VAL A 181 19.57 -23.38 6.82
C VAL A 181 21.07 -23.60 6.90
N ASP A 182 21.86 -22.52 6.82
CA ASP A 182 23.32 -22.59 6.93
C ASP A 182 23.78 -23.08 8.32
N ASP A 183 23.05 -22.77 9.37
CA ASP A 183 23.35 -23.26 10.72
C ASP A 183 23.05 -24.76 10.86
N SER A 184 22.04 -25.26 10.16
CA SER A 184 21.82 -26.72 10.04
C SER A 184 23.01 -27.41 9.37
N GLN A 185 23.55 -26.83 8.30
CA GLN A 185 24.74 -27.35 7.61
C GLN A 185 26.01 -27.30 8.47
N LYS A 186 26.18 -26.19 9.22
CA LYS A 186 27.30 -26.05 10.18
C LYS A 186 27.22 -27.12 11.29
N ARG A 187 26.06 -27.31 11.89
CA ARG A 187 25.83 -28.35 12.92
C ARG A 187 26.15 -29.74 12.38
N TYR A 188 25.68 -30.05 11.18
CA TYR A 188 26.05 -31.33 10.53
C TYR A 188 27.55 -31.49 10.37
N SER A 189 28.26 -30.45 9.90
CA SER A 189 29.73 -30.48 9.72
C SER A 189 30.48 -30.80 11.01
N VAL A 190 30.00 -30.22 12.13
CA VAL A 190 30.58 -30.48 13.46
C VAL A 190 30.30 -31.91 13.92
N ILE A 191 29.05 -32.38 13.80
CA ILE A 191 28.64 -33.73 14.22
C ILE A 191 29.40 -34.79 13.37
N ARG A 192 29.45 -34.64 12.05
CA ARG A 192 30.18 -35.52 11.16
C ARG A 192 31.67 -35.63 11.53
N ARG A 193 32.30 -34.51 11.93
CA ARG A 193 33.70 -34.50 12.38
C ARG A 193 33.90 -35.27 13.70
N LEU A 194 32.94 -35.16 14.60
CA LEU A 194 32.98 -35.85 15.89
C LEU A 194 32.72 -37.34 15.77
N MET A 195 31.74 -37.72 14.95
CA MET A 195 31.32 -39.13 14.80
C MET A 195 32.26 -39.95 13.89
N ARG A 196 33.02 -39.29 13.00
CA ARG A 196 33.92 -39.90 11.99
C ARG A 196 33.21 -40.89 11.06
N GLU A 197 31.89 -40.81 10.96
CA GLU A 197 31.08 -41.71 10.12
C GLU A 197 30.37 -40.89 9.03
N SER A 198 30.02 -41.59 7.92
CA SER A 198 29.18 -41.05 6.87
C SER A 198 27.72 -41.11 7.34
N MET A 199 27.07 -40.00 7.46
CA MET A 199 25.66 -39.90 7.83
C MET A 199 24.87 -39.26 6.69
N GLU A 200 23.67 -39.75 6.46
CA GLU A 200 22.72 -39.04 5.62
C GLU A 200 22.31 -37.75 6.29
N PHE A 201 22.31 -36.66 5.53
CA PHE A 201 21.96 -35.31 6.03
C PHE A 201 21.07 -34.61 5.06
N GLU A 202 19.95 -34.14 5.58
CA GLU A 202 19.06 -33.22 4.89
C GLU A 202 19.03 -31.88 5.66
N PRO A 203 19.35 -30.74 5.02
CA PRO A 203 19.28 -29.47 5.67
C PRO A 203 17.85 -29.16 6.13
N ARG A 204 17.70 -28.71 7.36
CA ARG A 204 16.40 -28.38 7.92
C ARG A 204 16.34 -26.89 8.23
N ARG A 205 15.24 -26.25 7.81
CA ARG A 205 14.91 -24.90 8.21
C ARG A 205 14.55 -24.83 9.71
N ARG A 206 14.58 -23.64 10.28
CA ARG A 206 14.02 -23.36 11.61
C ARG A 206 12.53 -23.71 11.68
N GLN A 207 12.06 -24.15 12.83
CA GLN A 207 10.68 -24.58 13.05
C GLN A 207 9.91 -23.66 14.02
N ASP A 208 10.54 -22.58 14.44
CA ASP A 208 10.00 -21.62 15.41
C ASP A 208 9.25 -20.45 14.75
N ALA A 209 8.95 -20.55 13.47
CA ALA A 209 8.18 -19.55 12.71
C ALA A 209 7.02 -20.24 11.98
N ASP A 210 5.89 -19.54 11.88
CA ASP A 210 4.65 -20.07 11.30
C ASP A 210 4.16 -19.30 10.07
N TRP A 211 4.76 -18.16 9.73
CA TRP A 211 4.47 -17.41 8.52
C TRP A 211 5.58 -16.43 8.13
N VAL A 212 5.46 -15.83 6.94
CA VAL A 212 6.42 -14.88 6.38
C VAL A 212 5.74 -13.58 5.99
N PHE A 213 6.22 -12.44 6.50
CA PHE A 213 5.95 -11.12 5.98
C PHE A 213 6.98 -10.78 4.90
N LEU A 214 6.53 -10.62 3.66
CA LEU A 214 7.37 -10.30 2.51
C LEU A 214 7.05 -8.91 1.98
N LEU A 215 7.97 -7.97 2.07
CA LEU A 215 7.89 -6.69 1.38
C LEU A 215 8.74 -6.74 0.11
N ALA A 216 8.11 -6.79 -1.05
CA ALA A 216 8.81 -6.91 -2.32
C ALA A 216 8.01 -6.29 -3.48
N LEU A 217 8.74 -5.84 -4.51
CA LEU A 217 8.15 -5.50 -5.80
C LEU A 217 7.98 -6.76 -6.65
N PRO A 218 7.17 -6.74 -7.74
CA PRO A 218 6.84 -7.94 -8.52
C PRO A 218 8.07 -8.71 -9.05
N LYS A 219 9.12 -7.97 -9.44
CA LYS A 219 10.36 -8.58 -9.96
C LYS A 219 11.10 -9.36 -8.87
N GLN A 220 11.21 -8.79 -7.67
CA GLN A 220 11.85 -9.44 -6.54
C GLN A 220 11.02 -10.62 -6.04
N GLY A 221 9.70 -10.43 -5.87
CA GLY A 221 8.80 -11.48 -5.40
C GLY A 221 8.86 -12.75 -6.24
N ARG A 222 8.89 -12.61 -7.58
CA ARG A 222 9.05 -13.74 -8.51
C ARG A 222 10.37 -14.51 -8.36
N GLN A 223 11.40 -13.87 -7.84
CA GLN A 223 12.68 -14.51 -7.57
C GLN A 223 12.75 -15.07 -6.14
N ILE A 224 12.13 -14.37 -5.18
CA ILE A 224 12.16 -14.72 -3.76
C ILE A 224 11.24 -15.92 -3.46
N ARG A 225 10.01 -15.94 -3.97
CA ARG A 225 9.03 -16.99 -3.62
C ARG A 225 9.54 -18.41 -3.93
N PRO A 226 10.08 -18.71 -5.13
CA PRO A 226 10.61 -20.05 -5.42
C PRO A 226 11.79 -20.45 -4.53
N MET A 227 12.54 -19.47 -3.98
CA MET A 227 13.66 -19.75 -3.09
C MET A 227 13.21 -20.26 -1.71
N PHE A 228 11.99 -19.91 -1.26
CA PHE A 228 11.42 -20.51 -0.06
C PHE A 228 11.15 -22.00 -0.29
N ASP A 229 10.59 -22.39 -1.44
CA ASP A 229 10.38 -23.80 -1.80
C ASP A 229 11.70 -24.55 -1.88
N PHE A 230 12.71 -23.95 -2.53
CA PHE A 230 14.04 -24.53 -2.64
C PHE A 230 14.74 -24.74 -1.29
N ASN A 231 14.44 -23.91 -0.28
CA ASN A 231 14.99 -24.01 1.06
C ASN A 231 14.02 -24.67 2.06
N PHE A 232 13.17 -25.57 1.60
CA PHE A 232 12.26 -26.39 2.43
C PHE A 232 11.27 -25.57 3.29
N ALA A 233 10.87 -24.41 2.80
CA ALA A 233 9.94 -23.50 3.48
C ALA A 233 8.70 -23.19 2.63
N GLY A 234 8.36 -24.06 1.68
CA GLY A 234 7.19 -23.89 0.80
C GLY A 234 5.86 -24.04 1.52
N ASP A 235 5.85 -24.63 2.71
CA ASP A 235 4.70 -24.77 3.61
C ASP A 235 4.38 -23.50 4.41
N LEU A 236 5.32 -22.55 4.53
CA LEU A 236 5.08 -21.30 5.23
C LEU A 236 4.17 -20.37 4.40
N PRO A 237 3.02 -19.94 4.94
CA PRO A 237 2.23 -18.92 4.28
C PRO A 237 3.00 -17.62 4.18
N ILE A 238 2.92 -16.97 3.02
CA ILE A 238 3.60 -15.71 2.75
C ILE A 238 2.55 -14.61 2.51
N TYR A 239 2.65 -13.53 3.27
CA TYR A 239 1.80 -12.35 3.12
C TYR A 239 2.63 -11.15 2.67
N SER A 240 2.06 -10.35 1.78
CA SER A 240 2.74 -9.19 1.19
C SER A 240 1.80 -8.00 1.04
N THR A 241 2.37 -6.81 0.92
CA THR A 241 1.63 -5.59 0.56
C THR A 241 1.23 -5.59 -0.91
N SER A 242 0.38 -4.66 -1.33
CA SER A 242 -0.05 -4.46 -2.72
C SER A 242 1.12 -4.28 -3.69
N HIS A 243 2.29 -3.89 -3.19
CA HIS A 243 3.50 -3.66 -3.99
C HIS A 243 4.00 -4.92 -4.71
N ILE A 244 3.61 -6.13 -4.23
CA ILE A 244 3.95 -7.41 -4.89
C ILE A 244 3.27 -7.56 -6.26
N PHE A 245 2.19 -6.83 -6.51
CA PHE A 245 1.42 -6.89 -7.74
C PHE A 245 1.59 -5.64 -8.59
N SER A 246 1.90 -5.79 -9.87
CA SER A 246 2.13 -4.68 -10.81
C SER A 246 0.86 -3.93 -11.23
N GLY A 247 -0.32 -4.35 -10.79
CA GLY A 247 -1.62 -3.84 -11.24
C GLY A 247 -2.07 -4.40 -12.61
N LYS A 248 -1.21 -5.18 -13.28
CA LYS A 248 -1.54 -5.88 -14.53
C LYS A 248 -1.05 -7.31 -14.45
N SER A 249 -1.99 -8.26 -14.51
CA SER A 249 -1.66 -9.69 -14.46
C SER A 249 -0.84 -10.14 -15.67
N ASN A 250 0.22 -10.89 -15.40
CA ASN A 250 1.05 -11.57 -16.39
C ASN A 250 1.19 -13.04 -16.03
N ARG A 251 0.23 -13.89 -16.45
CA ARG A 251 0.18 -15.30 -16.05
C ARG A 251 1.50 -16.06 -16.17
N LYS A 252 2.26 -15.79 -17.24
CA LYS A 252 3.53 -16.51 -17.47
C LYS A 252 4.61 -16.13 -16.46
N LYS A 253 4.64 -14.88 -16.01
CA LYS A 253 5.63 -14.38 -15.05
C LYS A 253 5.13 -14.48 -13.60
N ASP A 254 3.83 -14.29 -13.37
CA ASP A 254 3.26 -14.23 -12.02
C ASP A 254 3.00 -15.63 -11.45
N VAL A 255 3.22 -16.72 -12.23
CA VAL A 255 3.19 -18.09 -11.71
C VAL A 255 4.19 -18.30 -10.58
N ASP A 256 5.31 -17.60 -10.61
CA ASP A 256 6.34 -17.65 -9.57
C ASP A 256 5.88 -16.96 -8.25
N LEU A 257 4.78 -16.23 -8.28
CA LEU A 257 4.16 -15.62 -7.09
C LEU A 257 3.09 -16.50 -6.45
N ASN A 258 2.76 -17.65 -7.03
CA ASN A 258 1.68 -18.51 -6.54
C ASN A 258 1.82 -18.81 -5.05
N GLY A 259 0.67 -18.73 -4.34
CA GLY A 259 0.58 -18.95 -2.90
C GLY A 259 0.85 -17.72 -2.06
N ILE A 260 1.39 -16.61 -2.61
CA ILE A 260 1.51 -15.35 -1.86
C ILE A 260 0.11 -14.75 -1.70
N GLN A 261 -0.28 -14.49 -0.46
CA GLN A 261 -1.42 -13.66 -0.12
C GLN A 261 -0.99 -12.20 -0.02
N PHE A 262 -1.85 -11.29 -0.46
CA PHE A 262 -1.56 -9.86 -0.39
C PHE A 262 -2.84 -9.04 -0.32
N THR A 263 -2.74 -7.83 0.19
CA THR A 263 -3.84 -6.87 0.14
C THR A 263 -3.69 -5.96 -1.07
N ASP A 264 -4.80 -5.61 -1.72
CA ASP A 264 -4.81 -4.59 -2.78
C ASP A 264 -6.20 -3.96 -2.88
N LEU A 265 -6.29 -2.87 -3.65
CA LEU A 265 -7.52 -2.11 -3.83
C LEU A 265 -8.62 -2.96 -4.50
N PRO A 266 -9.91 -2.82 -4.10
CA PRO A 266 -11.04 -3.40 -4.83
C PRO A 266 -10.98 -3.06 -6.32
N TRP A 267 -10.52 -1.84 -6.66
CA TRP A 267 -10.30 -1.40 -8.03
C TRP A 267 -9.47 -2.36 -8.88
N LEU A 268 -8.45 -3.02 -8.30
CA LEU A 268 -7.59 -3.94 -9.02
C LEU A 268 -8.11 -5.38 -9.01
N LEU A 269 -8.80 -5.77 -7.96
CA LEU A 269 -9.27 -7.14 -7.77
C LEU A 269 -10.64 -7.39 -8.39
N GLU A 270 -11.45 -6.34 -8.55
CA GLU A 270 -12.83 -6.43 -9.03
C GLU A 270 -13.01 -5.78 -10.42
N LYS A 271 -14.12 -6.10 -11.05
CA LYS A 271 -14.55 -5.49 -12.30
C LYS A 271 -15.59 -4.41 -12.01
N SER A 272 -15.39 -3.19 -12.55
CA SER A 272 -16.41 -2.14 -12.51
C SER A 272 -16.56 -1.47 -13.88
N ALA A 273 -17.73 -0.96 -14.18
CA ALA A 273 -18.00 -0.24 -15.43
C ALA A 273 -17.12 0.99 -15.57
N LEU A 274 -16.97 1.78 -14.48
CA LEU A 274 -16.12 2.97 -14.47
C LEU A 274 -14.66 2.62 -14.75
N LYS A 275 -14.14 1.54 -14.15
CA LYS A 275 -12.77 1.08 -14.43
C LYS A 275 -12.58 0.72 -15.90
N GLN A 276 -13.54 -0.01 -16.49
CA GLN A 276 -13.47 -0.40 -17.91
C GLN A 276 -13.49 0.82 -18.84
N GLU A 277 -14.29 1.82 -18.53
CA GLU A 277 -14.38 3.07 -19.27
C GLU A 277 -13.05 3.86 -19.17
N ILE A 278 -12.51 4.02 -17.97
CA ILE A 278 -11.21 4.66 -17.77
C ILE A 278 -10.10 3.90 -18.51
N GLU A 279 -10.05 2.58 -18.40
CA GLU A 279 -9.04 1.75 -19.06
C GLU A 279 -9.14 1.77 -20.59
N LYS A 280 -10.32 2.02 -21.14
CA LYS A 280 -10.54 2.19 -22.59
C LYS A 280 -9.98 3.51 -23.08
N ASN A 281 -10.22 4.59 -22.33
CA ASN A 281 -9.86 5.95 -22.73
C ASN A 281 -8.43 6.32 -22.32
N HIS A 282 -7.90 5.69 -21.26
CA HIS A 282 -6.58 5.95 -20.70
C HIS A 282 -5.74 4.67 -20.58
N PRO A 283 -4.93 4.32 -21.60
CA PRO A 283 -4.13 3.07 -21.58
C PRO A 283 -3.21 2.94 -20.37
N ARG A 284 -2.76 4.06 -19.77
CA ARG A 284 -1.94 4.09 -18.55
C ARG A 284 -2.69 3.68 -17.28
N ALA A 285 -4.02 3.66 -17.32
CA ALA A 285 -4.84 3.18 -16.20
C ALA A 285 -4.68 1.68 -15.94
N LYS A 286 -4.09 0.93 -16.90
CA LYS A 286 -3.71 -0.47 -16.73
C LYS A 286 -2.26 -0.56 -16.25
N GLY A 287 -2.04 -1.02 -15.04
CA GLY A 287 -0.70 -1.25 -14.50
C GLY A 287 -0.32 -0.25 -13.39
N GLY A 288 0.90 0.27 -13.41
CA GLY A 288 1.49 1.01 -12.28
C GLY A 288 0.71 2.24 -11.79
N TYR A 289 -0.04 2.89 -12.65
CA TYR A 289 -0.85 4.06 -12.28
C TYR A 289 -2.29 3.72 -11.89
N ALA A 290 -2.74 2.47 -12.03
CA ALA A 290 -4.12 2.06 -11.77
C ALA A 290 -4.61 2.48 -10.37
N ARG A 291 -3.75 2.37 -9.37
CA ARG A 291 -4.06 2.77 -7.98
C ARG A 291 -4.27 4.28 -7.84
N LEU A 292 -3.55 5.09 -8.60
CA LEU A 292 -3.70 6.55 -8.60
C LEU A 292 -4.98 7.00 -9.31
N TYR A 293 -5.41 6.29 -10.36
CA TYR A 293 -6.74 6.51 -10.94
C TYR A 293 -7.84 6.22 -9.92
N ALA A 294 -7.75 5.09 -9.22
CA ALA A 294 -8.69 4.74 -8.15
C ALA A 294 -8.72 5.79 -7.04
N MET A 295 -7.54 6.27 -6.64
CA MET A 295 -7.39 7.35 -5.65
C MET A 295 -8.11 8.63 -6.09
N GLY A 296 -7.99 9.02 -7.34
CA GLY A 296 -8.71 10.17 -7.90
C GLY A 296 -10.22 9.99 -7.85
N VAL A 297 -10.73 8.79 -8.20
CA VAL A 297 -12.16 8.46 -8.11
C VAL A 297 -12.67 8.64 -6.68
N ASP A 298 -11.96 8.09 -5.70
CA ASP A 298 -12.40 8.18 -4.31
C ASP A 298 -12.19 9.59 -3.75
N ALA A 299 -11.18 10.33 -4.15
CA ALA A 299 -10.99 11.72 -3.74
C ALA A 299 -12.21 12.60 -4.11
N PHE A 300 -12.78 12.38 -5.31
CA PHE A 300 -14.03 13.06 -5.71
C PHE A 300 -15.22 12.63 -4.86
N ARG A 301 -15.33 11.36 -4.51
CA ARG A 301 -16.45 10.85 -3.71
C ARG A 301 -16.36 11.18 -2.23
N LEU A 302 -15.13 11.39 -1.73
CA LEU A 302 -14.84 11.68 -0.33
C LEU A 302 -15.13 13.14 0.05
N TYR A 303 -14.73 14.11 -0.79
CA TYR A 303 -14.75 15.51 -0.39
C TYR A 303 -16.10 15.98 0.19
N PRO A 304 -17.29 15.60 -0.37
CA PRO A 304 -18.56 16.04 0.16
C PRO A 304 -18.94 15.35 1.47
N ARG A 305 -18.24 14.28 1.84
CA ARG A 305 -18.53 13.42 3.00
C ARG A 305 -17.54 13.58 4.15
N LEU A 306 -16.49 14.39 4.00
CA LEU A 306 -15.45 14.56 5.00
C LEU A 306 -16.00 15.05 6.34
N LYS A 307 -16.90 16.04 6.33
CA LYS A 307 -17.57 16.52 7.55
C LYS A 307 -18.42 15.42 8.21
N GLN A 308 -19.08 14.57 7.42
CA GLN A 308 -19.85 13.44 7.95
C GLN A 308 -18.92 12.41 8.60
N LEU A 309 -17.82 12.05 7.95
CA LEU A 309 -16.83 11.11 8.51
C LEU A 309 -16.21 11.63 9.80
N SER A 310 -15.90 12.93 9.86
CA SER A 310 -15.39 13.59 11.08
C SER A 310 -16.40 13.58 12.23
N ALA A 311 -17.69 13.78 11.93
CA ALA A 311 -18.75 13.79 12.95
C ALA A 311 -19.17 12.40 13.43
N LEU A 312 -18.94 11.34 12.63
CA LEU A 312 -19.38 9.97 12.88
C LEU A 312 -18.17 9.01 12.83
N PRO A 313 -17.40 8.87 13.90
CA PRO A 313 -16.11 8.14 13.92
C PRO A 313 -16.17 6.67 13.48
N HIS A 314 -17.36 6.04 13.54
CA HIS A 314 -17.53 4.62 13.15
C HIS A 314 -18.15 4.46 11.75
N SER A 315 -18.38 5.57 11.05
CA SER A 315 -18.92 5.50 9.69
C SER A 315 -17.84 5.08 8.70
N LYS A 316 -18.23 4.28 7.71
CA LYS A 316 -17.38 3.88 6.59
C LYS A 316 -18.00 4.29 5.27
N ILE A 317 -17.16 4.62 4.31
CA ILE A 317 -17.53 4.86 2.92
C ILE A 317 -16.92 3.74 2.08
N PHE A 318 -17.76 3.01 1.35
CA PHE A 318 -17.30 1.98 0.43
C PHE A 318 -16.70 2.62 -0.82
N GLY A 319 -15.38 2.68 -0.84
CA GLY A 319 -14.59 3.25 -1.92
C GLY A 319 -14.08 2.21 -2.90
N VAL A 320 -13.51 2.68 -4.00
CA VAL A 320 -12.79 1.81 -4.95
C VAL A 320 -11.36 1.52 -4.51
N THR A 321 -10.89 2.23 -3.48
CA THR A 321 -9.58 2.00 -2.85
C THR A 321 -9.66 1.21 -1.54
N GLY A 322 -10.86 0.84 -1.11
CA GLY A 322 -11.16 0.12 0.13
C GLY A 322 -12.33 0.73 0.88
N ASP A 323 -12.65 0.19 2.03
CA ASP A 323 -13.59 0.80 2.97
C ASP A 323 -12.86 1.91 3.73
N LEU A 324 -13.37 3.13 3.59
CA LEU A 324 -12.73 4.34 4.06
C LEU A 324 -13.34 4.80 5.37
N SER A 325 -12.53 4.94 6.41
CA SER A 325 -12.89 5.50 7.71
C SER A 325 -11.94 6.66 8.05
N MET A 326 -12.33 7.52 8.98
CA MET A 326 -11.52 8.67 9.39
C MET A 326 -11.21 8.57 10.88
N ASP A 327 -9.97 8.84 11.26
CA ASP A 327 -9.59 8.97 12.66
C ASP A 327 -9.84 10.39 13.20
N THR A 328 -9.56 10.59 14.48
CA THR A 328 -9.73 11.87 15.17
C THR A 328 -8.76 12.96 14.71
N GLU A 329 -7.72 12.58 13.96
CA GLU A 329 -6.73 13.49 13.38
C GLU A 329 -7.07 13.87 11.92
N GLY A 330 -8.22 13.44 11.38
CA GLY A 330 -8.62 13.72 9.99
C GLY A 330 -7.86 12.88 8.96
N LYS A 331 -7.17 11.82 9.38
CA LYS A 331 -6.54 10.86 8.48
C LYS A 331 -7.53 9.79 8.06
N ILE A 332 -7.59 9.51 6.76
CA ILE A 332 -8.49 8.51 6.19
C ILE A 332 -7.73 7.21 6.05
N HIS A 333 -8.17 6.20 6.76
CA HIS A 333 -7.67 4.83 6.71
C HIS A 333 -8.45 4.00 5.71
N ARG A 334 -7.80 2.97 5.16
CA ARG A 334 -8.38 2.08 4.15
C ARG A 334 -8.35 0.64 4.64
N GLU A 335 -9.50 0.03 4.73
CA GLU A 335 -9.62 -1.42 4.89
C GLU A 335 -9.76 -2.07 3.51
N MET A 336 -8.83 -2.92 3.14
CA MET A 336 -8.70 -3.45 1.79
C MET A 336 -8.92 -4.96 1.76
N PRO A 337 -9.49 -5.50 0.67
CA PRO A 337 -9.62 -6.94 0.49
C PRO A 337 -8.25 -7.62 0.33
N PHE A 338 -8.24 -8.92 0.60
CA PHE A 338 -7.11 -9.79 0.37
C PHE A 338 -7.28 -10.59 -0.91
N ALA A 339 -6.16 -10.90 -1.54
CA ALA A 339 -6.08 -11.78 -2.69
C ALA A 339 -4.93 -12.77 -2.53
N ILE A 340 -5.00 -13.86 -3.25
CA ILE A 340 -3.93 -14.86 -3.36
C ILE A 340 -3.54 -15.02 -4.83
N PHE A 341 -2.25 -15.16 -5.11
CA PHE A 341 -1.84 -15.56 -6.46
C PHE A 341 -2.14 -17.04 -6.68
N ASN A 342 -2.98 -17.31 -7.68
CA ASN A 342 -3.33 -18.65 -8.12
C ASN A 342 -3.18 -18.76 -9.64
N ARG A 343 -2.37 -19.72 -10.12
CA ARG A 343 -2.07 -19.92 -11.54
C ARG A 343 -1.65 -18.62 -12.26
N GLY A 344 -0.81 -17.83 -11.58
CA GLY A 344 -0.28 -16.56 -12.08
C GLY A 344 -1.31 -15.43 -12.19
N ARG A 345 -2.39 -15.47 -11.39
CA ARG A 345 -3.40 -14.42 -11.31
C ARG A 345 -3.77 -14.12 -9.87
N PRO A 346 -4.00 -12.84 -9.51
CA PRO A 346 -4.65 -12.52 -8.25
C PRO A 346 -6.09 -13.01 -8.25
N VAL A 347 -6.49 -13.68 -7.18
CA VAL A 347 -7.84 -14.15 -6.90
C VAL A 347 -8.23 -13.61 -5.54
N ALA A 348 -9.34 -12.85 -5.47
CA ALA A 348 -9.83 -12.30 -4.21
C ALA A 348 -10.18 -13.43 -3.22
N ILE A 349 -9.85 -13.22 -1.95
CA ILE A 349 -10.20 -14.12 -0.84
C ILE A 349 -11.50 -13.58 -0.24
N ASN A 350 -12.57 -14.39 -0.25
CA ASN A 350 -13.82 -14.05 0.42
C ASN A 350 -13.70 -14.41 1.90
N LEU A 351 -13.68 -13.38 2.75
CA LEU A 351 -13.56 -13.54 4.22
C LEU A 351 -14.80 -14.19 4.86
N ASP A 352 -15.97 -14.12 4.20
CA ASP A 352 -17.24 -14.68 4.70
C ASP A 352 -17.35 -16.21 4.59
N LYS A 353 -16.32 -16.88 4.09
CA LYS A 353 -16.31 -18.35 3.85
C LYS A 353 -15.25 -19.11 4.65
N GLU A 354 -14.50 -18.43 5.48
CA GLU A 354 -13.55 -19.02 6.43
C GLU A 354 -14.14 -18.90 7.85
#